data_f1374d4048b69b7ced885a0f87d73bad
#
_entry.id   f1374d4048b69b7ced885a0f87d73bad
#
_cell.length_a   1.000
_cell.length_b   1.000
_cell.length_c   1.000
_cell.angle_alpha   90.00
_cell.angle_beta   90.00
_cell.angle_gamma   90.00
#
_symmetry.space_group_name_H-M   'P 1'
#
loop_
_entity.id
_entity.type
_entity.pdbx_description
1 polymer ?
#
loop_
_entity_poly.entity_id
_entity_poly.type
_entity_poly.pdbx_seq_one_letter_code
_entity_poly.pdbx_strand_id
1 'polypeptide(L)'
;MGELVNRGESAIVPEGFYKQVSSILNAARDKAYTAVNFAMVEAYWEIGKSIVDEQGGEGRAKYGDALIDELAVRLTKDFGRGFNARSLRYMRQFYLAFPIRNALRSELNWTHYRRLSRITDPDARTWYMNECADSRWSTRQLERQINTMFRERLLASKDKEAVTHEIQ
;
A
#
# COMPACT_ATOMS: atom_id res chain seq x y z
N MET A 1 61.17 6.19 28.34
CA MET A 1 59.85 5.55 28.29
C MET A 1 58.82 6.62 28.04
N GLY A 2 58.44 6.75 26.79
CA GLY A 2 57.44 7.78 26.40
C GLY A 2 56.04 7.13 26.50
N GLU A 3 55.26 7.71 27.34
CA GLU A 3 53.84 7.40 27.52
C GLU A 3 53.10 7.93 26.29
N LEU A 4 52.65 7.03 25.41
CA LEU A 4 51.76 7.35 24.31
C LEU A 4 50.40 7.71 24.90
N VAL A 5 50.16 9.04 25.08
CA VAL A 5 48.83 9.57 25.36
C VAL A 5 47.98 9.30 24.14
N ASN A 6 47.10 8.28 24.24
CA ASN A 6 46.03 8.03 23.30
C ASN A 6 45.06 9.23 23.37
N ARG A 7 45.26 10.22 22.51
CA ARG A 7 44.29 11.25 22.28
C ARG A 7 43.09 10.59 21.55
N GLY A 8 42.12 10.16 22.33
CA GLY A 8 40.83 9.84 21.80
C GLY A 8 40.35 10.98 20.93
N GLU A 9 40.23 10.75 19.62
CA GLU A 9 39.61 11.70 18.70
C GLU A 9 38.22 12.03 19.25
N SER A 10 38.12 13.20 19.88
CA SER A 10 36.86 13.81 20.25
C SER A 10 36.12 14.06 18.94
N ALA A 11 35.09 13.27 18.66
CA ALA A 11 34.27 13.48 17.48
C ALA A 11 33.80 14.95 17.47
N ILE A 12 34.17 15.69 16.41
CA ILE A 12 33.85 17.12 16.24
C ILE A 12 32.32 17.33 16.31
N VAL A 13 31.54 16.33 15.96
CA VAL A 13 30.07 16.35 15.98
C VAL A 13 29.57 15.62 17.21
N PRO A 14 28.89 16.28 18.15
CA PRO A 14 28.27 15.61 19.29
C PRO A 14 27.22 14.61 18.84
N GLU A 15 27.22 13.41 19.42
CA GLU A 15 26.30 12.32 19.06
C GLU A 15 24.83 12.73 19.16
N GLY A 16 24.45 13.52 20.16
CA GLY A 16 23.09 14.04 20.30
C GLY A 16 22.68 14.94 19.14
N PHE A 17 23.59 15.80 18.67
CA PHE A 17 23.34 16.65 17.50
C PHE A 17 23.21 15.82 16.23
N TYR A 18 24.08 14.85 16.00
CA TYR A 18 23.97 13.94 14.87
C TYR A 18 22.63 13.20 14.85
N LYS A 19 22.20 12.65 15.99
CA LYS A 19 20.90 11.95 16.12
C LYS A 19 19.73 12.89 15.80
N GLN A 20 19.78 14.12 16.29
CA GLN A 20 18.75 15.13 15.99
C GLN A 20 18.64 15.40 14.48
N VAL A 21 19.77 15.68 13.83
CA VAL A 21 19.81 15.95 12.37
C VAL A 21 19.36 14.71 11.58
N SER A 22 19.84 13.52 11.96
CA SER A 22 19.46 12.26 11.33
C SER A 22 17.94 11.99 11.45
N SER A 23 17.35 12.29 12.61
CA SER A 23 15.90 12.14 12.83
C SER A 23 15.09 13.07 11.92
N ILE A 24 15.52 14.32 11.75
CA ILE A 24 14.88 15.29 10.84
C ILE A 24 14.94 14.79 9.40
N LEU A 25 16.09 14.31 8.95
CA LEU A 25 16.27 13.79 7.59
C LEU A 25 15.44 12.52 7.34
N ASN A 26 15.42 11.61 8.29
CA ASN A 26 14.62 10.38 8.19
C ASN A 26 13.13 10.70 8.13
N ALA A 27 12.64 11.58 9.00
CA ALA A 27 11.23 12.00 8.98
C ALA A 27 10.85 12.67 7.64
N ALA A 28 11.72 13.50 7.07
CA ALA A 28 11.50 14.11 5.77
C ALA A 28 11.46 13.07 4.63
N ARG A 29 12.36 12.09 4.65
CA ARG A 29 12.39 10.98 3.67
C ARG A 29 11.14 10.12 3.77
N ASP A 30 10.72 9.75 4.98
CA ASP A 30 9.52 8.94 5.20
C ASP A 30 8.26 9.66 4.69
N LYS A 31 8.16 10.96 4.96
CA LYS A 31 7.07 11.80 4.45
C LYS A 31 7.05 11.86 2.92
N ALA A 32 8.22 12.06 2.29
CA ALA A 32 8.34 12.09 0.84
C ALA A 32 7.97 10.72 0.23
N TYR A 33 8.45 9.63 0.81
CA TYR A 33 8.15 8.26 0.37
C TYR A 33 6.65 7.95 0.45
N THR A 34 6.00 8.31 1.56
CA THR A 34 4.55 8.14 1.72
C THR A 34 3.77 8.94 0.69
N ALA A 35 4.15 10.19 0.44
CA ALA A 35 3.49 11.06 -0.55
C ALA A 35 3.62 10.50 -1.98
N VAL A 36 4.80 10.02 -2.37
CA VAL A 36 5.03 9.39 -3.69
C VAL A 36 4.21 8.10 -3.83
N ASN A 37 4.20 7.24 -2.80
CA ASN A 37 3.43 6.01 -2.82
C ASN A 37 1.94 6.26 -2.98
N PHE A 38 1.40 7.24 -2.27
CA PHE A 38 -0.02 7.58 -2.37
C PHE A 38 -0.38 8.19 -3.73
N ALA A 39 0.46 9.09 -4.26
CA ALA A 39 0.29 9.62 -5.61
C ALA A 39 0.24 8.50 -6.67
N MET A 40 1.05 7.45 -6.52
CA MET A 40 0.99 6.28 -7.39
C MET A 40 -0.28 5.46 -7.20
N VAL A 41 -0.77 5.32 -5.97
CA VAL A 41 -2.07 4.66 -5.70
C VAL A 41 -3.21 5.41 -6.40
N GLU A 42 -3.23 6.74 -6.28
CA GLU A 42 -4.22 7.58 -6.97
C GLU A 42 -4.13 7.44 -8.49
N ALA A 43 -2.92 7.45 -9.06
CA ALA A 43 -2.70 7.23 -10.49
C ALA A 43 -3.22 5.85 -10.95
N TYR A 44 -2.98 4.79 -10.19
CA TYR A 44 -3.48 3.45 -10.51
C TYR A 44 -5.01 3.36 -10.43
N TRP A 45 -5.62 4.10 -9.50
CA TRP A 45 -7.06 4.23 -9.42
C TRP A 45 -7.64 4.93 -10.66
N GLU A 46 -7.05 6.04 -11.09
CA GLU A 46 -7.44 6.78 -12.30
C GLU A 46 -7.27 5.96 -13.57
N ILE A 47 -6.17 5.19 -13.67
CA ILE A 47 -5.96 4.25 -14.78
C ILE A 47 -7.06 3.17 -14.77
N GLY A 48 -7.36 2.61 -13.61
CA GLY A 48 -8.42 1.61 -13.46
C GLY A 48 -9.78 2.16 -13.89
N LYS A 49 -10.11 3.40 -13.48
CA LYS A 49 -11.31 4.12 -13.90
C LYS A 49 -11.35 4.29 -15.42
N SER A 50 -10.27 4.80 -16.01
CA SER A 50 -10.20 5.02 -17.46
C SER A 50 -10.39 3.74 -18.26
N ILE A 51 -9.85 2.61 -17.78
CA ILE A 51 -10.05 1.30 -18.40
C ILE A 51 -11.54 0.90 -18.36
N VAL A 52 -12.21 1.07 -17.21
CA VAL A 52 -13.64 0.74 -17.07
C VAL A 52 -14.50 1.64 -17.94
N ASP A 53 -14.23 2.95 -17.98
CA ASP A 53 -14.96 3.91 -18.78
C ASP A 53 -14.84 3.58 -20.29
N GLU A 54 -13.63 3.24 -20.76
CA GLU A 54 -13.38 2.86 -22.18
C GLU A 54 -14.05 1.53 -22.54
N GLN A 55 -14.14 0.59 -21.59
CA GLN A 55 -14.85 -0.66 -21.80
C GLN A 55 -16.37 -0.49 -21.93
N GLY A 56 -16.92 0.70 -21.65
CA GLY A 56 -18.35 1.00 -21.77
C GLY A 56 -19.21 0.29 -20.74
N GLY A 57 -18.64 0.02 -19.55
CA GLY A 57 -19.31 -0.69 -18.47
C GLY A 57 -19.16 -2.23 -18.55
N GLU A 58 -19.86 -2.96 -17.68
CA GLU A 58 -19.64 -4.40 -17.44
C GLU A 58 -20.00 -5.33 -18.63
N GLY A 59 -20.61 -4.82 -19.72
CA GLY A 59 -21.23 -5.64 -20.78
C GLY A 59 -20.35 -6.10 -21.94
N ARG A 60 -19.06 -5.70 -22.03
CA ARG A 60 -18.18 -5.97 -23.20
C ARG A 60 -16.89 -6.70 -22.85
N ALA A 61 -16.97 -7.84 -22.18
CA ALA A 61 -15.81 -8.56 -21.65
C ALA A 61 -14.73 -8.91 -22.71
N LYS A 62 -15.10 -9.39 -23.90
CA LYS A 62 -14.14 -9.75 -24.96
C LYS A 62 -13.40 -8.55 -25.55
N TYR A 63 -14.08 -7.45 -25.78
CA TYR A 63 -13.45 -6.20 -26.24
C TYR A 63 -12.54 -5.64 -25.15
N GLY A 64 -12.96 -5.75 -23.90
CA GLY A 64 -12.20 -5.26 -22.76
C GLY A 64 -10.87 -5.96 -22.52
N ASP A 65 -10.77 -7.26 -22.79
CA ASP A 65 -9.50 -8.00 -22.65
C ASP A 65 -8.51 -7.62 -23.75
N ALA A 66 -8.97 -7.53 -25.00
CA ALA A 66 -8.15 -7.09 -26.12
C ALA A 66 -7.62 -5.65 -25.92
N LEU A 67 -8.46 -4.75 -25.40
CA LEU A 67 -8.08 -3.38 -25.07
C LEU A 67 -6.97 -3.34 -24.03
N ILE A 68 -7.08 -4.13 -22.96
CA ILE A 68 -6.05 -4.19 -21.91
C ILE A 68 -4.74 -4.75 -22.45
N ASP A 69 -4.78 -5.79 -23.28
CA ASP A 69 -3.59 -6.41 -23.82
C ASP A 69 -2.86 -5.46 -24.80
N GLU A 70 -3.58 -4.74 -25.65
CA GLU A 70 -2.99 -3.74 -26.55
C GLU A 70 -2.42 -2.54 -25.76
N LEU A 71 -3.16 -2.03 -24.79
CA LEU A 71 -2.71 -0.94 -23.93
C LEU A 71 -1.44 -1.34 -23.16
N ALA A 72 -1.37 -2.58 -22.67
CA ALA A 72 -0.21 -3.10 -21.96
C ALA A 72 1.06 -3.11 -22.83
N VAL A 73 0.94 -3.50 -24.10
CA VAL A 73 2.07 -3.49 -25.06
C VAL A 73 2.64 -2.07 -25.20
N ARG A 74 1.77 -1.08 -25.40
CA ARG A 74 2.17 0.32 -25.56
C ARG A 74 2.77 0.90 -24.28
N LEU A 75 2.09 0.73 -23.13
CA LEU A 75 2.57 1.26 -21.85
C LEU A 75 3.86 0.58 -21.38
N THR A 76 4.03 -0.72 -21.64
CA THR A 76 5.27 -1.42 -21.26
C THR A 76 6.46 -0.89 -22.06
N LYS A 77 6.24 -0.52 -23.32
CA LYS A 77 7.27 0.09 -24.18
C LYS A 77 7.67 1.46 -23.68
N ASP A 78 6.70 2.30 -23.30
CA ASP A 78 6.93 3.71 -22.96
C ASP A 78 7.31 3.91 -21.48
N PHE A 79 6.73 3.12 -20.56
CA PHE A 79 6.83 3.28 -19.10
C PHE A 79 7.42 2.07 -18.37
N GLY A 80 7.72 0.98 -19.07
CA GLY A 80 8.37 -0.20 -18.51
C GLY A 80 7.44 -1.30 -18.01
N ARG A 81 8.05 -2.37 -17.49
CA ARG A 81 7.37 -3.66 -17.17
C ARG A 81 6.27 -3.58 -16.10
N GLY A 82 6.20 -2.51 -15.35
CA GLY A 82 5.17 -2.30 -14.31
C GLY A 82 3.74 -2.21 -14.88
N PHE A 83 3.59 -1.90 -16.18
CA PHE A 83 2.31 -1.69 -16.87
C PHE A 83 1.91 -2.84 -17.78
N ASN A 84 2.28 -4.07 -17.45
CA ASN A 84 1.83 -5.26 -18.17
C ASN A 84 0.32 -5.52 -17.99
N ALA A 85 -0.26 -6.38 -18.83
CA ALA A 85 -1.69 -6.68 -18.82
C ALA A 85 -2.22 -7.12 -17.44
N ARG A 86 -1.44 -7.91 -16.70
CA ARG A 86 -1.79 -8.34 -15.34
C ARG A 86 -1.91 -7.16 -14.37
N SER A 87 -0.97 -6.22 -14.44
CA SER A 87 -0.99 -5.00 -13.61
C SER A 87 -2.20 -4.12 -13.94
N LEU A 88 -2.52 -3.95 -15.23
CA LEU A 88 -3.68 -3.17 -15.65
C LEU A 88 -5.00 -3.81 -15.19
N ARG A 89 -5.10 -5.16 -15.23
CA ARG A 89 -6.27 -5.86 -14.68
C ARG A 89 -6.40 -5.66 -13.17
N TYR A 90 -5.29 -5.57 -12.42
CA TYR A 90 -5.33 -5.23 -10.99
C TYR A 90 -5.78 -3.78 -10.75
N MET A 91 -5.34 -2.83 -11.58
CA MET A 91 -5.78 -1.43 -11.48
C MET A 91 -7.27 -1.31 -11.77
N ARG A 92 -7.78 -2.01 -12.79
CA ARG A 92 -9.21 -2.11 -13.07
C ARG A 92 -9.99 -2.69 -11.88
N GLN A 93 -9.53 -3.81 -11.32
CA GLN A 93 -10.14 -4.44 -10.15
C GLN A 93 -10.14 -3.50 -8.94
N PHE A 94 -9.06 -2.75 -8.75
CA PHE A 94 -8.93 -1.78 -7.67
C PHE A 94 -10.00 -0.68 -7.77
N TYR A 95 -10.19 -0.09 -8.94
CA TYR A 95 -11.26 0.89 -9.14
C TYR A 95 -12.65 0.32 -8.85
N LEU A 96 -12.94 -0.89 -9.35
CA LEU A 96 -14.23 -1.55 -9.11
C LEU A 96 -14.45 -1.88 -7.62
N ALA A 97 -13.39 -2.22 -6.90
CA ALA A 97 -13.46 -2.51 -5.47
C ALA A 97 -13.60 -1.25 -4.61
N PHE A 98 -13.02 -0.13 -5.03
CA PHE A 98 -12.99 1.15 -4.33
C PHE A 98 -13.46 2.30 -5.24
N PRO A 99 -14.76 2.39 -5.56
CA PRO A 99 -15.26 3.36 -6.54
C PRO A 99 -15.19 4.81 -6.05
N ILE A 100 -14.98 5.04 -4.76
CA ILE A 100 -14.92 6.37 -4.16
C ILE A 100 -13.45 6.72 -3.86
N ARG A 101 -12.86 7.56 -4.71
CA ARG A 101 -11.45 7.98 -4.57
C ARG A 101 -11.14 8.61 -3.20
N ASN A 102 -12.03 9.48 -2.71
CA ASN A 102 -11.82 10.17 -1.44
C ASN A 102 -11.90 9.26 -0.20
N ALA A 103 -12.32 8.01 -0.36
CA ALA A 103 -12.29 7.01 0.71
C ALA A 103 -10.95 6.28 0.82
N LEU A 104 -10.03 6.51 -0.12
CA LEU A 104 -8.69 5.91 -0.08
C LEU A 104 -7.86 6.48 1.07
N ARG A 105 -7.13 5.60 1.72
CA ARG A 105 -6.28 5.92 2.87
C ARG A 105 -4.83 6.11 2.42
N SER A 106 -4.24 7.26 2.74
CA SER A 106 -2.87 7.62 2.34
C SER A 106 -1.78 6.81 3.06
N GLU A 107 -2.13 6.16 4.15
CA GLU A 107 -1.26 5.27 4.91
C GLU A 107 -0.99 3.93 4.19
N LEU A 108 -1.83 3.59 3.21
CA LEU A 108 -1.76 2.33 2.48
C LEU A 108 -1.07 2.48 1.14
N ASN A 109 -0.22 1.53 0.81
CA ASN A 109 0.46 1.46 -0.49
C ASN A 109 -0.29 0.56 -1.49
N TRP A 110 0.20 0.52 -2.73
CA TRP A 110 -0.38 -0.29 -3.79
C TRP A 110 -0.53 -1.78 -3.44
N THR A 111 0.44 -2.35 -2.74
CA THR A 111 0.39 -3.77 -2.37
C THR A 111 -0.74 -4.05 -1.38
N HIS A 112 -1.04 -3.13 -0.45
CA HIS A 112 -2.21 -3.24 0.43
C HIS A 112 -3.50 -3.24 -0.38
N TYR A 113 -3.69 -2.28 -1.29
CA TYR A 113 -4.90 -2.18 -2.11
C TYR A 113 -5.09 -3.38 -3.03
N ARG A 114 -4.02 -3.95 -3.59
CA ARG A 114 -4.09 -5.20 -4.36
C ARG A 114 -4.61 -6.39 -3.54
N ARG A 115 -4.26 -6.47 -2.26
CA ARG A 115 -4.77 -7.52 -1.36
C ARG A 115 -6.22 -7.26 -0.97
N LEU A 116 -6.54 -6.04 -0.57
CA LEU A 116 -7.89 -5.63 -0.20
C LEU A 116 -8.89 -5.81 -1.34
N SER A 117 -8.49 -5.52 -2.58
CA SER A 117 -9.37 -5.66 -3.76
C SER A 117 -9.80 -7.10 -4.04
N ARG A 118 -9.18 -8.10 -3.40
CA ARG A 118 -9.59 -9.51 -3.51
C ARG A 118 -10.71 -9.90 -2.54
N ILE A 119 -10.98 -9.06 -1.55
CA ILE A 119 -12.06 -9.29 -0.60
C ILE A 119 -13.37 -8.94 -1.32
N THR A 120 -14.26 -9.93 -1.47
CA THR A 120 -15.51 -9.78 -2.22
C THR A 120 -16.56 -9.01 -1.43
N ASP A 121 -16.66 -9.23 -0.11
CA ASP A 121 -17.57 -8.51 0.76
C ASP A 121 -17.11 -7.04 0.94
N PRO A 122 -17.91 -6.04 0.49
CA PRO A 122 -17.56 -4.64 0.61
C PRO A 122 -17.38 -4.15 2.06
N ASP A 123 -18.17 -4.67 2.99
CA ASP A 123 -18.10 -4.28 4.40
C ASP A 123 -16.83 -4.83 5.05
N ALA A 124 -16.49 -6.09 4.78
CA ALA A 124 -15.23 -6.66 5.23
C ALA A 124 -14.03 -5.93 4.62
N ARG A 125 -14.07 -5.61 3.32
CA ARG A 125 -13.02 -4.87 2.62
C ARG A 125 -12.78 -3.50 3.25
N THR A 126 -13.84 -2.74 3.50
CA THR A 126 -13.78 -1.42 4.14
C THR A 126 -13.24 -1.53 5.56
N TRP A 127 -13.69 -2.51 6.31
CA TRP A 127 -13.21 -2.76 7.66
C TRP A 127 -11.70 -3.06 7.69
N TYR A 128 -11.23 -4.02 6.85
CA TYR A 128 -9.81 -4.36 6.76
C TYR A 128 -8.95 -3.18 6.28
N MET A 129 -9.47 -2.33 5.38
CA MET A 129 -8.79 -1.12 4.94
C MET A 129 -8.55 -0.15 6.09
N ASN A 130 -9.60 0.15 6.87
CA ASN A 130 -9.52 1.08 7.98
C ASN A 130 -8.63 0.52 9.10
N GLU A 131 -8.84 -0.73 9.50
CA GLU A 131 -8.04 -1.37 10.53
C GLU A 131 -6.55 -1.44 10.15
N CYS A 132 -6.25 -1.78 8.90
CA CYS A 132 -4.89 -1.81 8.38
C CYS A 132 -4.21 -0.43 8.44
N ALA A 133 -4.94 0.64 8.11
CA ALA A 133 -4.42 2.00 8.16
C ALA A 133 -4.22 2.49 9.60
N ASP A 134 -5.22 2.29 10.46
CA ASP A 134 -5.22 2.76 11.84
C ASP A 134 -4.19 2.01 12.70
N SER A 135 -4.06 0.70 12.52
CA SER A 135 -3.08 -0.16 13.21
C SER A 135 -1.72 -0.23 12.50
N ARG A 136 -1.55 0.48 11.38
CA ARG A 136 -0.32 0.51 10.58
C ARG A 136 0.23 -0.87 10.20
N TRP A 137 -0.66 -1.78 9.81
CA TRP A 137 -0.23 -3.11 9.42
C TRP A 137 0.64 -3.08 8.16
N SER A 138 1.69 -3.88 8.20
CA SER A 138 2.44 -4.22 6.98
C SER A 138 1.57 -5.08 6.05
N THR A 139 1.98 -5.16 4.78
CA THR A 139 1.28 -6.01 3.80
C THR A 139 1.24 -7.48 4.22
N ARG A 140 2.24 -7.98 4.94
CA ARG A 140 2.28 -9.34 5.48
C ARG A 140 1.30 -9.52 6.64
N GLN A 141 1.21 -8.54 7.54
CA GLN A 141 0.23 -8.56 8.63
C GLN A 141 -1.19 -8.53 8.07
N LEU A 142 -1.50 -7.61 7.13
CA LEU A 142 -2.81 -7.57 6.48
C LEU A 142 -3.16 -8.93 5.85
N GLU A 143 -2.26 -9.53 5.08
CA GLU A 143 -2.48 -10.84 4.46
C GLU A 143 -2.76 -11.93 5.49
N ARG A 144 -1.99 -11.96 6.59
CA ARG A 144 -2.21 -12.90 7.69
C ARG A 144 -3.59 -12.69 8.31
N GLN A 145 -3.99 -11.44 8.59
CA GLN A 145 -5.30 -11.15 9.21
C GLN A 145 -6.47 -11.54 8.30
N ILE A 146 -6.36 -11.30 7.00
CA ILE A 146 -7.37 -11.75 6.03
C ILE A 146 -7.44 -13.29 6.01
N ASN A 147 -6.30 -13.97 5.92
CA ASN A 147 -6.25 -15.43 5.83
C ASN A 147 -6.73 -16.13 7.09
N THR A 148 -6.57 -15.51 8.26
CA THR A 148 -7.04 -16.04 9.55
C THR A 148 -8.46 -15.59 9.89
N MET A 149 -9.15 -14.91 8.97
CA MET A 149 -10.50 -14.40 9.17
C MET A 149 -10.63 -13.58 10.47
N PHE A 150 -9.68 -12.66 10.67
CA PHE A 150 -9.57 -11.92 11.93
C PHE A 150 -10.83 -11.12 12.26
N ARG A 151 -11.41 -10.41 11.28
CA ARG A 151 -12.66 -9.67 11.46
C ARG A 151 -13.80 -10.58 11.90
N GLU A 152 -13.96 -11.72 11.25
CA GLU A 152 -15.01 -12.70 11.51
C GLU A 152 -14.85 -13.31 12.91
N ARG A 153 -13.61 -13.62 13.30
CA ARG A 153 -13.31 -14.11 14.67
C ARG A 153 -13.59 -13.03 15.71
N LEU A 154 -13.24 -11.77 15.45
CA LEU A 154 -13.51 -10.65 16.34
C LEU A 154 -15.02 -10.43 16.54
N LEU A 155 -15.82 -10.53 15.46
CA LEU A 155 -17.27 -10.41 15.51
C LEU A 155 -17.94 -11.58 16.26
N ALA A 156 -17.39 -12.78 16.13
CA ALA A 156 -17.90 -13.98 16.78
C ALA A 156 -17.45 -14.15 18.23
N SER A 157 -16.37 -13.44 18.64
CA SER A 157 -15.82 -13.58 20.00
C SER A 157 -16.66 -12.83 21.04
N LYS A 158 -16.86 -13.49 22.19
CA LYS A 158 -17.39 -12.85 23.40
C LYS A 158 -16.33 -12.02 24.13
N ASP A 159 -15.06 -12.38 23.95
CA ASP A 159 -13.88 -11.67 24.48
C ASP A 159 -13.08 -11.06 23.33
N LYS A 160 -13.40 -9.81 23.02
CA LYS A 160 -12.76 -9.07 21.95
C LYS A 160 -11.31 -8.69 22.26
N GLU A 161 -10.98 -8.49 23.53
CA GLU A 161 -9.63 -8.12 23.97
C GLU A 161 -8.65 -9.26 23.75
N ALA A 162 -9.04 -10.51 24.04
CA ALA A 162 -8.21 -11.68 23.80
C ALA A 162 -7.87 -11.84 22.32
N VAL A 163 -8.85 -11.65 21.43
CA VAL A 163 -8.63 -11.76 19.96
C VAL A 163 -7.75 -10.63 19.44
N THR A 164 -7.88 -9.42 20.00
CA THR A 164 -7.07 -8.27 19.62
C THR A 164 -5.62 -8.43 20.06
N HIS A 165 -5.37 -9.03 21.22
CA HIS A 165 -4.01 -9.30 21.74
C HIS A 165 -3.20 -10.27 20.87
N GLU A 166 -3.82 -11.12 20.06
CA GLU A 166 -3.12 -12.03 19.13
C GLU A 166 -2.43 -11.31 17.96
N ILE A 167 -2.62 -9.99 17.80
CA ILE A 167 -2.12 -9.21 16.65
C ILE A 167 -0.77 -8.54 16.94
N GLN A 168 -0.46 -8.34 18.22
CA GLN A 168 0.80 -7.75 18.65
C GLN A 168 1.92 -8.80 18.70
#